data_2b51d3bf40f438231d942b5e0444dc44
#
_entry.id   2b51d3bf40f438231d942b5e0444dc44
#
_cell.length_a   1.000
_cell.length_b   1.000
_cell.length_c   1.000
_cell.angle_alpha   90.00
_cell.angle_beta   90.00
_cell.angle_gamma   90.00
#
_symmetry.space_group_name_H-M   'P 1'
#
loop_
_entity.id
_entity.type
_entity.pdbx_description
1 polymer ?
#
loop_
_entity_poly.entity_id
_entity_poly.type
_entity_poly.pdbx_seq_one_letter_code
_entity_poly.pdbx_strand_id
1 'polypeptide(L)'
;MLRRLPWFERAFPTGLSAHFLPVVVERLRGTPARLADRLAGVPQGVLVRRAGDSWSIQENAGHLLDLEPLWLQRVGDLAAGRPELAEADLTNRRTHEAGHNSARLEGLLADFRRARDELVRRLEAFTEGGAAVTALHPRLRVAMNVVDFAYFVAEHDDYHLARITELLREAAAST
;
A
#
# COMPACT_ATOMS: atom_id res chain seq x y z
N MET A 1 23.88 2.24 -7.97
CA MET A 1 22.68 2.46 -7.13
C MET A 1 22.21 1.12 -6.59
N LEU A 2 21.81 1.03 -5.30
CA LEU A 2 21.24 -0.19 -4.73
C LEU A 2 19.89 -0.49 -5.41
N ARG A 3 19.66 -1.76 -5.73
CA ARG A 3 18.39 -2.21 -6.29
C ARG A 3 17.42 -2.56 -5.17
N ARG A 4 16.15 -2.28 -5.38
CA ARG A 4 15.06 -2.65 -4.48
C ARG A 4 14.87 -4.17 -4.53
N LEU A 5 14.79 -4.81 -3.33
CA LEU A 5 14.46 -6.24 -3.26
C LEU A 5 13.03 -6.46 -3.79
N PRO A 6 12.81 -7.42 -4.71
CA PRO A 6 11.47 -7.71 -5.22
C PRO A 6 10.47 -8.00 -4.12
N TRP A 7 9.22 -7.54 -4.29
CA TRP A 7 8.20 -7.65 -3.25
C TRP A 7 7.96 -9.09 -2.77
N PHE A 8 7.94 -10.02 -3.70
CA PHE A 8 7.66 -11.43 -3.37
C PHE A 8 8.83 -12.17 -2.72
N GLU A 9 10.02 -11.60 -2.72
CA GLU A 9 11.21 -12.14 -2.06
C GLU A 9 11.40 -11.59 -0.64
N ARG A 10 10.53 -10.65 -0.21
CA ARG A 10 10.64 -10.00 1.09
C ARG A 10 10.03 -10.88 2.19
N ALA A 11 10.73 -10.93 3.32
CA ALA A 11 10.21 -11.44 4.58
C ALA A 11 9.72 -10.27 5.46
N PHE A 12 8.73 -10.55 6.30
CA PHE A 12 8.13 -9.55 7.18
C PHE A 12 8.20 -10.05 8.64
N PRO A 13 8.43 -9.16 9.62
CA PRO A 13 8.37 -9.53 11.02
C PRO A 13 6.95 -9.96 11.40
N THR A 14 6.84 -10.85 12.36
CA THR A 14 5.57 -11.30 12.95
C THR A 14 5.67 -11.27 14.48
N GLY A 15 4.52 -11.17 15.15
CA GLY A 15 4.48 -11.09 16.62
C GLY A 15 4.88 -9.72 17.15
N LEU A 16 4.70 -8.66 16.37
CA LEU A 16 4.95 -7.30 16.83
C LEU A 16 3.99 -6.94 17.98
N SER A 17 4.52 -6.27 19.00
CA SER A 17 3.73 -5.80 20.14
C SER A 17 2.65 -4.81 19.71
N ALA A 18 1.47 -4.89 20.36
CA ALA A 18 0.38 -3.92 20.19
C ALA A 18 0.84 -2.46 20.36
N HIS A 19 1.85 -2.22 21.20
CA HIS A 19 2.39 -0.88 21.44
C HIS A 19 3.09 -0.25 20.21
N PHE A 20 3.39 -1.04 19.18
CA PHE A 20 3.89 -0.50 17.91
C PHE A 20 2.77 0.01 17.00
N LEU A 21 1.51 -0.35 17.24
CA LEU A 21 0.40 0.03 16.36
C LEU A 21 0.30 1.55 16.12
N PRO A 22 0.40 2.42 17.14
CA PRO A 22 0.31 3.88 16.93
C PRO A 22 1.37 4.41 15.95
N VAL A 23 2.60 3.92 16.04
CA VAL A 23 3.70 4.36 15.16
C VAL A 23 3.47 3.88 13.72
N VAL A 24 3.01 2.64 13.55
CA VAL A 24 2.71 2.09 12.23
C VAL A 24 1.51 2.80 11.60
N VAL A 25 0.50 3.13 12.39
CA VAL A 25 -0.68 3.90 11.93
C VAL A 25 -0.27 5.29 11.45
N GLU A 26 0.63 6.00 12.14
CA GLU A 26 1.15 7.29 11.66
C GLU A 26 1.92 7.16 10.34
N ARG A 27 2.67 6.08 10.16
CA ARG A 27 3.34 5.80 8.89
C ARG A 27 2.33 5.63 7.74
N LEU A 28 1.23 4.89 7.97
CA LEU A 28 0.13 4.71 7.02
C LEU A 28 -0.61 6.02 6.73
N ARG A 29 -0.94 6.78 7.78
CA ARG A 29 -1.60 8.10 7.69
C ARG A 29 -0.79 9.06 6.82
N GLY A 30 0.54 9.00 6.92
CA GLY A 30 1.45 9.85 6.16
C GLY A 30 1.60 9.47 4.68
N THR A 31 1.20 8.27 4.25
CA THR A 31 1.43 7.80 2.87
C THR A 31 0.76 8.70 1.80
N PRO A 32 -0.52 9.09 1.91
CA PRO A 32 -1.14 9.96 0.91
C PRO A 32 -0.47 11.33 0.79
N ALA A 33 -0.01 11.90 1.90
CA ALA A 33 0.71 13.18 1.90
C ALA A 33 2.09 13.04 1.22
N ARG A 34 2.86 12.00 1.57
CA ARG A 34 4.16 11.70 0.97
C ARG A 34 4.05 11.45 -0.54
N LEU A 35 2.97 10.76 -0.97
CA LEU A 35 2.70 10.52 -2.38
C LEU A 35 2.36 11.82 -3.10
N ALA A 36 1.45 12.63 -2.56
CA ALA A 36 1.03 13.89 -3.15
C ALA A 36 2.21 14.87 -3.28
N ASP A 37 3.03 15.01 -2.23
CA ASP A 37 4.23 15.86 -2.25
C ASP A 37 5.22 15.41 -3.33
N ARG A 38 5.44 14.10 -3.46
CA ARG A 38 6.36 13.53 -4.45
C ARG A 38 5.93 13.74 -5.89
N LEU A 39 4.62 13.81 -6.15
CA LEU A 39 4.04 13.97 -7.48
C LEU A 39 3.70 15.42 -7.82
N ALA A 40 3.86 16.35 -6.87
CA ALA A 40 3.59 17.76 -7.08
C ALA A 40 4.46 18.33 -8.21
N GLY A 41 3.81 18.97 -9.19
CA GLY A 41 4.49 19.60 -10.32
C GLY A 41 5.11 18.64 -11.36
N VAL A 42 4.94 17.34 -11.21
CA VAL A 42 5.42 16.35 -12.20
C VAL A 42 4.57 16.46 -13.47
N PRO A 43 5.18 16.66 -14.67
CA PRO A 43 4.42 16.75 -15.90
C PRO A 43 3.61 15.49 -16.21
N GLN A 44 2.39 15.65 -16.75
CA GLN A 44 1.50 14.53 -17.08
C GLN A 44 2.18 13.47 -17.95
N GLY A 45 2.96 13.87 -18.97
CA GLY A 45 3.66 12.92 -19.83
C GLY A 45 4.71 12.06 -19.09
N VAL A 46 5.22 12.53 -17.94
CA VAL A 46 6.12 11.75 -17.08
C VAL A 46 5.30 10.81 -16.20
N LEU A 47 4.18 11.27 -15.65
CA LEU A 47 3.30 10.48 -14.77
C LEU A 47 2.78 9.22 -15.44
N VAL A 48 2.41 9.31 -16.72
CA VAL A 48 1.76 8.20 -17.46
C VAL A 48 2.72 7.39 -18.34
N ARG A 49 4.00 7.75 -18.37
CA ARG A 49 4.99 7.05 -19.19
C ARG A 49 5.30 5.68 -18.60
N ARG A 50 5.11 4.64 -19.38
CA ARG A 50 5.55 3.26 -19.07
C ARG A 50 6.96 3.03 -19.61
N ALA A 51 7.73 2.19 -18.93
CA ALA A 51 8.99 1.63 -19.40
C ALA A 51 8.76 0.14 -19.71
N GLY A 52 8.52 -0.21 -20.98
CA GLY A 52 8.10 -1.54 -21.38
C GLY A 52 6.77 -1.93 -20.72
N ASP A 53 6.71 -3.14 -20.13
CA ASP A 53 5.53 -3.67 -19.45
C ASP A 53 5.39 -3.18 -18.00
N SER A 54 6.33 -2.36 -17.51
CA SER A 54 6.28 -1.84 -16.15
C SER A 54 5.22 -0.76 -16.00
N TRP A 55 4.56 -0.72 -14.84
CA TRP A 55 3.62 0.33 -14.50
C TRP A 55 4.26 1.71 -14.51
N SER A 56 3.50 2.69 -14.98
CA SER A 56 3.83 4.10 -14.89
C SER A 56 3.83 4.59 -13.42
N ILE A 57 4.24 5.83 -13.21
CA ILE A 57 4.14 6.48 -11.89
C ILE A 57 2.68 6.53 -11.44
N GLN A 58 1.77 6.94 -12.32
CA GLN A 58 0.35 7.08 -12.00
C GLN A 58 -0.33 5.73 -11.77
N GLU A 59 0.07 4.68 -12.47
CA GLU A 59 -0.41 3.31 -12.19
C GLU A 59 0.08 2.77 -10.85
N ASN A 60 1.33 3.05 -10.46
CA ASN A 60 1.82 2.71 -9.12
C ASN A 60 1.03 3.44 -8.02
N ALA A 61 0.70 4.72 -8.23
CA ALA A 61 -0.15 5.48 -7.31
C ALA A 61 -1.58 4.91 -7.25
N GLY A 62 -2.15 4.56 -8.41
CA GLY A 62 -3.48 3.96 -8.52
C GLY A 62 -3.58 2.59 -7.86
N HIS A 63 -2.52 1.79 -7.96
CA HIS A 63 -2.45 0.49 -7.31
C HIS A 63 -2.58 0.59 -5.77
N LEU A 64 -2.02 1.62 -5.16
CA LEU A 64 -2.20 1.85 -3.72
C LEU A 64 -3.68 2.06 -3.37
N LEU A 65 -4.41 2.83 -4.18
CA LEU A 65 -5.86 3.01 -4.03
C LEU A 65 -6.63 1.69 -4.25
N ASP A 66 -6.26 0.94 -5.27
CA ASP A 66 -6.96 -0.30 -5.65
C ASP A 66 -6.93 -1.36 -4.57
N LEU A 67 -5.89 -1.36 -3.73
CA LEU A 67 -5.73 -2.31 -2.63
C LEU A 67 -6.42 -1.89 -1.33
N GLU A 68 -6.87 -0.65 -1.17
CA GLU A 68 -7.53 -0.21 0.06
C GLU A 68 -8.76 -1.06 0.44
N PRO A 69 -9.63 -1.49 -0.50
CA PRO A 69 -10.73 -2.39 -0.16
C PRO A 69 -10.27 -3.74 0.41
N LEU A 70 -9.17 -4.29 -0.12
CA LEU A 70 -8.58 -5.52 0.41
C LEU A 70 -8.03 -5.31 1.83
N TRP A 71 -7.35 -4.18 2.06
CA TRP A 71 -6.83 -3.85 3.38
C TRP A 71 -7.95 -3.69 4.41
N LEU A 72 -9.03 -3.00 4.05
CA LEU A 72 -10.22 -2.87 4.90
C LEU A 72 -10.89 -4.20 5.19
N GLN A 73 -11.01 -5.08 4.20
CA GLN A 73 -11.55 -6.42 4.38
C GLN A 73 -10.70 -7.23 5.36
N ARG A 74 -9.38 -7.22 5.23
CA ARG A 74 -8.46 -7.96 6.11
C ARG A 74 -8.47 -7.42 7.55
N VAL A 75 -8.59 -6.10 7.74
CA VAL A 75 -8.81 -5.51 9.06
C VAL A 75 -10.13 -6.01 9.65
N GLY A 76 -11.18 -6.10 8.83
CA GLY A 76 -12.46 -6.71 9.23
C GLY A 76 -12.34 -8.20 9.59
N ASP A 77 -11.53 -8.97 8.85
CA ASP A 77 -11.26 -10.39 9.14
C ASP A 77 -10.59 -10.54 10.51
N LEU A 78 -9.57 -9.72 10.81
CA LEU A 78 -8.90 -9.69 12.12
C LEU A 78 -9.88 -9.30 13.24
N ALA A 79 -10.66 -8.24 13.04
CA ALA A 79 -11.66 -7.79 14.02
C ALA A 79 -12.72 -8.85 14.31
N ALA A 80 -13.08 -9.66 13.32
CA ALA A 80 -14.03 -10.76 13.45
C ALA A 80 -13.41 -12.08 13.96
N GLY A 81 -12.09 -12.10 14.23
CA GLY A 81 -11.37 -13.31 14.63
C GLY A 81 -11.38 -14.43 13.59
N ARG A 82 -11.40 -14.08 12.31
CA ARG A 82 -11.35 -15.08 11.23
C ARG A 82 -10.00 -15.79 11.24
N PRO A 83 -9.97 -17.09 10.93
CA PRO A 83 -8.72 -17.88 10.96
C PRO A 83 -7.76 -17.50 9.83
N GLU A 84 -8.26 -16.96 8.74
CA GLU A 84 -7.47 -16.59 7.55
C GLU A 84 -7.96 -15.26 6.97
N LEU A 85 -6.99 -14.46 6.48
CA LEU A 85 -7.23 -13.17 5.81
C LEU A 85 -7.74 -13.41 4.38
N ALA A 86 -8.52 -12.47 3.87
CA ALA A 86 -8.96 -12.47 2.48
C ALA A 86 -7.79 -12.58 1.50
N GLU A 87 -7.96 -13.39 0.44
CA GLU A 87 -6.96 -13.53 -0.61
C GLU A 87 -6.82 -12.28 -1.47
N ALA A 88 -5.61 -12.05 -1.96
CA ALA A 88 -5.33 -10.98 -2.93
C ALA A 88 -5.36 -11.55 -4.35
N ASP A 89 -5.88 -10.78 -5.29
CA ASP A 89 -5.67 -11.04 -6.71
C ASP A 89 -4.22 -10.68 -7.10
N LEU A 90 -3.37 -11.70 -7.19
CA LEU A 90 -1.96 -11.53 -7.52
C LEU A 90 -1.72 -11.16 -8.99
N THR A 91 -2.75 -11.23 -9.83
CA THR A 91 -2.69 -10.77 -11.23
C THR A 91 -2.84 -9.24 -11.34
N ASN A 92 -3.25 -8.58 -10.25
CA ASN A 92 -3.50 -7.14 -10.20
C ASN A 92 -4.49 -6.66 -11.28
N ARG A 93 -5.47 -7.50 -11.64
CA ARG A 93 -6.43 -7.21 -12.71
C ARG A 93 -7.09 -5.85 -12.52
N ARG A 94 -7.49 -5.52 -11.29
CA ARG A 94 -8.11 -4.22 -10.98
C ARG A 94 -7.25 -3.05 -11.43
N THR A 95 -5.95 -3.06 -11.14
CA THR A 95 -5.03 -1.99 -11.53
C THR A 95 -4.83 -1.93 -13.04
N HIS A 96 -4.75 -3.09 -13.70
CA HIS A 96 -4.61 -3.14 -15.15
C HIS A 96 -5.84 -2.62 -15.89
N GLU A 97 -7.05 -2.84 -15.34
CA GLU A 97 -8.32 -2.46 -15.96
C GLU A 97 -8.79 -1.05 -15.55
N ALA A 98 -8.28 -0.47 -14.48
CA ALA A 98 -8.76 0.80 -13.92
C ALA A 98 -8.50 2.03 -14.81
N GLY A 99 -7.59 1.93 -15.79
CA GLY A 99 -7.31 3.04 -16.70
C GLY A 99 -6.67 4.26 -15.99
N HIS A 100 -5.89 4.05 -14.96
CA HIS A 100 -5.29 5.10 -14.13
C HIS A 100 -4.58 6.20 -14.93
N ASN A 101 -3.91 5.83 -16.03
CA ASN A 101 -3.20 6.79 -16.89
C ASN A 101 -4.14 7.79 -17.61
N SER A 102 -5.44 7.51 -17.67
CA SER A 102 -6.47 8.40 -18.24
C SER A 102 -7.20 9.21 -17.17
N ALA A 103 -6.98 8.93 -15.89
CA ALA A 103 -7.59 9.63 -14.78
C ALA A 103 -6.84 10.93 -14.45
N ARG A 104 -7.52 11.87 -13.79
CA ARG A 104 -6.86 13.06 -13.21
C ARG A 104 -6.14 12.66 -11.93
N LEU A 105 -4.86 13.04 -11.85
CA LEU A 105 -4.02 12.71 -10.68
C LEU A 105 -4.63 13.22 -9.37
N GLU A 106 -5.14 14.46 -9.37
CA GLU A 106 -5.72 15.07 -8.16
C GLU A 106 -6.91 14.25 -7.61
N GLY A 107 -7.76 13.74 -8.52
CA GLY A 107 -8.88 12.86 -8.15
C GLY A 107 -8.39 11.55 -7.53
N LEU A 108 -7.43 10.89 -8.17
CA LEU A 108 -6.82 9.66 -7.67
C LEU A 108 -6.21 9.83 -6.27
N LEU A 109 -5.45 10.93 -6.07
CA LEU A 109 -4.82 11.24 -4.77
C LEU A 109 -5.87 11.53 -3.68
N ALA A 110 -6.96 12.25 -4.04
CA ALA A 110 -8.06 12.53 -3.11
C ALA A 110 -8.80 11.25 -2.71
N ASP A 111 -9.05 10.35 -3.66
CA ASP A 111 -9.71 9.07 -3.42
C ASP A 111 -8.84 8.16 -2.55
N PHE A 112 -7.54 8.09 -2.83
CA PHE A 112 -6.60 7.34 -2.00
C PHE A 112 -6.56 7.87 -0.56
N ARG A 113 -6.52 9.20 -0.37
CA ARG A 113 -6.55 9.80 0.96
C ARG A 113 -7.80 9.39 1.73
N ARG A 114 -8.99 9.49 1.11
CA ARG A 114 -10.25 9.11 1.76
C ARG A 114 -10.29 7.64 2.15
N ALA A 115 -9.85 6.76 1.25
CA ALA A 115 -9.82 5.32 1.52
C ALA A 115 -8.83 4.99 2.66
N ARG A 116 -7.64 5.60 2.67
CA ARG A 116 -6.63 5.43 3.71
C ARG A 116 -7.11 5.97 5.07
N ASP A 117 -7.83 7.08 5.10
CA ASP A 117 -8.39 7.62 6.34
C ASP A 117 -9.40 6.64 6.98
N GLU A 118 -10.15 5.88 6.16
CA GLU A 118 -11.03 4.80 6.67
C GLU A 118 -10.20 3.66 7.26
N LEU A 119 -9.16 3.20 6.55
CA LEU A 119 -8.27 2.14 7.05
C LEU A 119 -7.64 2.54 8.39
N VAL A 120 -7.12 3.76 8.49
CA VAL A 120 -6.52 4.30 9.71
C VAL A 120 -7.53 4.31 10.85
N ARG A 121 -8.74 4.82 10.64
CA ARG A 121 -9.80 4.81 11.68
C ARG A 121 -10.13 3.39 12.16
N ARG A 122 -10.15 2.41 11.27
CA ARG A 122 -10.40 1.01 11.63
C ARG A 122 -9.27 0.43 12.46
N LEU A 123 -8.01 0.75 12.15
CA LEU A 123 -6.85 0.30 12.92
C LEU A 123 -6.80 0.94 14.31
N GLU A 124 -7.14 2.22 14.42
CA GLU A 124 -7.20 2.94 15.70
C GLU A 124 -8.30 2.46 16.64
N ALA A 125 -9.32 1.79 16.11
CA ALA A 125 -10.40 1.24 16.93
C ALA A 125 -10.03 -0.05 17.69
N PHE A 126 -8.88 -0.66 17.41
CA PHE A 126 -8.45 -1.86 18.14
C PHE A 126 -7.99 -1.53 19.56
N THR A 127 -8.46 -2.33 20.51
CA THR A 127 -7.88 -2.37 21.87
C THR A 127 -6.59 -3.18 21.84
N GLU A 128 -5.79 -3.10 22.91
CA GLU A 128 -4.55 -3.89 23.05
C GLU A 128 -4.82 -5.39 22.87
N GLY A 129 -5.85 -5.93 23.53
CA GLY A 129 -6.22 -7.33 23.40
C GLY A 129 -6.74 -7.68 21.99
N GLY A 130 -7.50 -6.77 21.36
CA GLY A 130 -7.97 -6.95 19.99
C GLY A 130 -6.81 -6.93 18.97
N ALA A 131 -5.79 -6.13 19.21
CA ALA A 131 -4.62 -6.05 18.34
C ALA A 131 -3.75 -7.31 18.37
N ALA A 132 -3.89 -8.17 19.39
CA ALA A 132 -3.18 -9.45 19.52
C ALA A 132 -3.86 -10.60 18.77
N VAL A 133 -5.10 -10.43 18.30
CA VAL A 133 -5.80 -11.44 17.49
C VAL A 133 -5.02 -11.70 16.21
N THR A 134 -4.84 -12.97 15.86
CA THR A 134 -4.06 -13.38 14.67
C THR A 134 -4.94 -14.07 13.64
N ALA A 135 -4.58 -13.88 12.36
CA ALA A 135 -5.11 -14.62 11.23
C ALA A 135 -3.98 -15.07 10.30
N LEU A 136 -4.16 -16.18 9.60
CA LEU A 136 -3.19 -16.67 8.63
C LEU A 136 -3.16 -15.77 7.40
N HIS A 137 -1.99 -15.29 7.01
CA HIS A 137 -1.83 -14.57 5.74
C HIS A 137 -1.77 -15.59 4.59
N PRO A 138 -2.70 -15.57 3.60
CA PRO A 138 -2.86 -16.66 2.63
C PRO A 138 -1.60 -16.92 1.79
N ARG A 139 -0.93 -15.87 1.32
CA ARG A 139 0.29 -16.00 0.50
C ARG A 139 1.54 -16.33 1.33
N LEU A 140 1.74 -15.66 2.46
CA LEU A 140 2.97 -15.81 3.26
C LEU A 140 2.95 -17.06 4.13
N ARG A 141 1.76 -17.61 4.38
CA ARG A 141 1.52 -18.78 5.25
C ARG A 141 2.06 -18.58 6.68
N VAL A 142 2.00 -17.34 7.17
CA VAL A 142 2.36 -16.95 8.54
C VAL A 142 1.16 -16.33 9.25
N ALA A 143 1.05 -16.55 10.56
CA ALA A 143 0.05 -15.87 11.39
C ALA A 143 0.49 -14.41 11.58
N MET A 144 -0.42 -13.48 11.33
CA MET A 144 -0.23 -12.05 11.52
C MET A 144 -1.26 -11.52 12.50
N ASN A 145 -0.81 -10.75 13.47
CA ASN A 145 -1.70 -9.93 14.29
C ASN A 145 -2.00 -8.59 13.58
N VAL A 146 -2.78 -7.72 14.19
CA VAL A 146 -3.17 -6.43 13.60
C VAL A 146 -1.95 -5.55 13.31
N VAL A 147 -0.93 -5.56 14.19
CA VAL A 147 0.29 -4.75 14.03
C VAL A 147 1.16 -5.28 12.89
N ASP A 148 1.33 -6.60 12.82
CA ASP A 148 2.06 -7.26 11.73
C ASP A 148 1.42 -6.93 10.38
N PHE A 149 0.08 -7.01 10.32
CA PHE A 149 -0.67 -6.67 9.12
C PHE A 149 -0.55 -5.18 8.75
N ALA A 150 -0.72 -4.27 9.71
CA ALA A 150 -0.54 -2.85 9.47
C ALA A 150 0.88 -2.52 8.98
N TYR A 151 1.90 -3.17 9.59
CA TYR A 151 3.29 -3.06 9.16
C TYR A 151 3.48 -3.56 7.72
N PHE A 152 2.90 -4.71 7.39
CA PHE A 152 2.93 -5.26 6.02
C PHE A 152 2.34 -4.27 5.01
N VAL A 153 1.20 -3.62 5.32
CA VAL A 153 0.61 -2.59 4.44
C VAL A 153 1.54 -1.39 4.30
N ALA A 154 2.14 -0.92 5.40
CA ALA A 154 3.09 0.20 5.37
C ALA A 154 4.34 -0.11 4.53
N GLU A 155 4.85 -1.34 4.59
CA GLU A 155 5.95 -1.81 3.74
C GLU A 155 5.56 -1.87 2.26
N HIS A 156 4.31 -2.25 1.96
CA HIS A 156 3.79 -2.24 0.60
C HIS A 156 3.70 -0.81 0.04
N ASP A 157 3.21 0.13 0.82
CA ASP A 157 3.19 1.54 0.44
C ASP A 157 4.58 2.07 0.10
N ASP A 158 5.54 1.84 1.00
CA ASP A 158 6.91 2.32 0.82
C ASP A 158 7.62 1.63 -0.36
N TYR A 159 7.26 0.39 -0.66
CA TYR A 159 7.74 -0.30 -1.84
C TYR A 159 7.33 0.42 -3.14
N HIS A 160 6.06 0.86 -3.23
CA HIS A 160 5.56 1.61 -4.37
C HIS A 160 6.07 3.06 -4.39
N LEU A 161 6.20 3.72 -3.26
CA LEU A 161 6.84 5.05 -3.16
C LEU A 161 8.31 5.00 -3.61
N ALA A 162 9.05 3.94 -3.27
CA ALA A 162 10.41 3.73 -3.73
C ALA A 162 10.44 3.52 -5.26
N ARG A 163 9.51 2.72 -5.81
CA ARG A 163 9.41 2.54 -7.28
C ARG A 163 9.10 3.84 -8.01
N ILE A 164 8.18 4.63 -7.49
CA ILE A 164 7.87 5.97 -8.03
C ILE A 164 9.12 6.86 -8.03
N THR A 165 9.92 6.82 -6.95
CA THR A 165 11.18 7.56 -6.88
C THR A 165 12.18 7.12 -7.94
N GLU A 166 12.30 5.82 -8.19
CA GLU A 166 13.14 5.26 -9.25
C GLU A 166 12.69 5.80 -10.62
N LEU A 167 11.38 5.71 -10.93
CA LEU A 167 10.82 6.17 -12.19
C LEU A 167 11.01 7.68 -12.42
N LEU A 168 10.86 8.50 -11.38
CA LEU A 168 11.12 9.94 -11.46
C LEU A 168 12.60 10.24 -11.80
N ARG A 169 13.53 9.51 -11.19
CA ARG A 169 14.98 9.65 -11.49
C ARG A 169 15.32 9.18 -12.90
N GLU A 170 14.74 8.08 -13.35
CA GLU A 170 14.89 7.57 -14.72
C GLU A 170 14.38 8.60 -15.73
N ALA A 171 13.24 9.24 -15.43
CA ALA A 171 12.67 10.29 -16.28
C ALA A 171 13.60 11.53 -16.36
N ALA A 172 14.15 11.98 -15.24
CA ALA A 172 15.06 13.12 -15.19
C ALA A 172 16.39 12.86 -15.90
N ALA A 173 16.88 11.62 -15.92
CA ALA A 173 18.11 11.25 -16.63
C ALA A 173 17.92 11.11 -18.16
N SER A 174 16.66 11.10 -18.65
CA SER A 174 16.31 10.96 -20.07
C SER A 174 15.94 12.29 -20.74
N THR A 175 16.03 13.40 -20.00
CA THR A 175 15.82 14.80 -20.45
C THR A 175 17.14 15.49 -20.62
#